data_af72dcba83f7f79760083b5e48dcb038
#
_entry.id   af72dcba83f7f79760083b5e48dcb038
#
_cell.length_a   1.000
_cell.length_b   1.000
_cell.length_c   1.000
_cell.angle_alpha   90.00
_cell.angle_beta   90.00
_cell.angle_gamma   90.00
#
_symmetry.space_group_name_H-M   'P 1'
#
loop_
_entity.id
_entity.type
_entity.pdbx_description
1 polymer ?
#
loop_
_entity_poly.entity_id
_entity_poly.type
_entity_poly.pdbx_seq_one_letter_code
_entity_poly.pdbx_strand_id
1 'polypeptide(L)'
;MIKRNITIIQGDSASGKTTLVNMIRQAENLGESSGINVSCEVPCRVLEGVNWKIILENSRESIFFIDEENYFIKTEEFASAIRGSENYFVLITRENLYNLPYSVEEIYGLHVSGKYRDTRKIYQKMYQIYPKTARLPVRVQKIITEDSNSGYQFFENVCAERNITVSYTHLRAHETSLHL
;
A
#
# COMPACT_ATOMS: atom_id res chain seq x y z
N MET A 1 -7.05 12.54 -0.72
CA MET A 1 -6.58 13.22 -1.95
C MET A 1 -5.38 12.46 -2.48
N ILE A 2 -5.47 11.92 -3.68
CA ILE A 2 -4.37 11.20 -4.34
C ILE A 2 -3.33 12.24 -4.76
N LYS A 3 -2.09 12.08 -4.29
CA LYS A 3 -1.02 13.07 -4.49
C LYS A 3 0.00 12.65 -5.54
N ARG A 4 0.11 11.36 -5.79
CA ARG A 4 1.05 10.76 -6.74
C ARG A 4 0.32 9.77 -7.63
N ASN A 5 0.96 9.35 -8.70
CA ASN A 5 0.36 8.42 -9.65
C ASN A 5 0.08 7.01 -9.08
N ILE A 6 0.76 6.61 -8.00
CA ILE A 6 0.51 5.32 -7.33
C ILE A 6 0.14 5.56 -5.87
N THR A 7 -0.98 5.00 -5.45
CA THR A 7 -1.47 4.97 -4.07
C THR A 7 -1.77 3.53 -3.71
N ILE A 8 -1.27 3.06 -2.58
CA ILE A 8 -1.51 1.71 -2.07
C ILE A 8 -2.55 1.78 -0.95
N ILE A 9 -3.58 0.96 -1.02
CA ILE A 9 -4.50 0.72 0.09
C ILE A 9 -4.20 -0.66 0.66
N GLN A 10 -3.61 -0.68 1.86
CA GLN A 10 -3.20 -1.90 2.55
C GLN A 10 -4.00 -2.07 3.85
N GLY A 11 -4.17 -3.30 4.29
CA GLY A 11 -4.82 -3.62 5.57
C GLY A 11 -5.47 -5.00 5.55
N ASP A 12 -5.92 -5.41 6.73
CA ASP A 12 -6.49 -6.74 6.97
C ASP A 12 -7.80 -6.99 6.23
N SER A 13 -8.25 -8.24 6.27
CA SER A 13 -9.57 -8.64 5.80
C SER A 13 -10.67 -7.84 6.48
N ALA A 14 -11.81 -7.69 5.82
CA ALA A 14 -13.00 -6.99 6.33
C ALA A 14 -12.84 -5.47 6.58
N SER A 15 -11.78 -4.83 6.11
CA SER A 15 -11.62 -3.37 6.19
C SER A 15 -12.43 -2.58 5.13
N GLY A 16 -13.18 -3.29 4.27
CA GLY A 16 -14.03 -2.67 3.23
C GLY A 16 -13.30 -2.32 1.92
N LYS A 17 -12.09 -2.81 1.70
CA LYS A 17 -11.31 -2.56 0.47
C LYS A 17 -12.02 -3.04 -0.80
N THR A 18 -12.44 -4.29 -0.80
CA THR A 18 -13.20 -4.88 -1.92
C THR A 18 -14.56 -4.18 -2.11
N THR A 19 -15.19 -3.74 -1.01
CA THR A 19 -16.42 -2.94 -1.08
C THR A 19 -16.18 -1.64 -1.82
N LEU A 20 -15.07 -0.95 -1.57
CA LEU A 20 -14.69 0.27 -2.26
C LEU A 20 -14.57 0.03 -3.78
N VAL A 21 -13.85 -1.01 -4.21
CA VAL A 21 -13.72 -1.34 -5.64
C VAL A 21 -15.08 -1.66 -6.25
N ASN A 22 -15.92 -2.43 -5.56
CA ASN A 22 -17.27 -2.75 -6.03
C ASN A 22 -18.15 -1.51 -6.18
N MET A 23 -18.04 -0.54 -5.29
CA MET A 23 -18.77 0.73 -5.41
C MET A 23 -18.31 1.52 -6.64
N ILE A 24 -17.01 1.62 -6.90
CA ILE A 24 -16.49 2.26 -8.11
C ILE A 24 -16.96 1.55 -9.37
N ARG A 25 -16.89 0.20 -9.38
CA ARG A 25 -17.39 -0.61 -10.50
C ARG A 25 -18.87 -0.39 -10.76
N GLN A 26 -19.70 -0.31 -9.73
CA GLN A 26 -21.13 -0.04 -9.88
C GLN A 26 -21.38 1.38 -10.39
N ALA A 27 -20.67 2.37 -9.88
CA ALA A 27 -20.78 3.74 -10.33
C ALA A 27 -20.36 3.88 -11.81
N GLU A 28 -19.26 3.21 -12.23
CA GLU A 28 -18.80 3.21 -13.62
C GLU A 28 -19.84 2.56 -14.58
N ASN A 29 -20.39 1.42 -14.17
CA ASN A 29 -21.28 0.63 -15.04
C ASN A 29 -22.73 1.16 -15.11
N LEU A 30 -23.24 1.68 -14.00
CA LEU A 30 -24.64 2.05 -13.85
C LEU A 30 -24.87 3.56 -13.76
N GLY A 31 -23.81 4.35 -13.64
CA GLY A 31 -23.90 5.81 -13.49
C GLY A 31 -24.82 6.22 -12.33
N GLU A 32 -25.71 7.16 -12.58
CA GLU A 32 -26.67 7.64 -11.58
C GLU A 32 -27.61 6.57 -11.04
N SER A 33 -27.92 5.54 -11.84
CA SER A 33 -28.77 4.41 -11.43
C SER A 33 -28.15 3.55 -10.33
N SER A 34 -26.83 3.66 -10.09
CA SER A 34 -26.16 2.97 -8.98
C SER A 34 -26.53 3.53 -7.61
N GLY A 35 -27.01 4.77 -7.54
CA GLY A 35 -27.18 5.51 -6.29
C GLY A 35 -25.87 5.91 -5.60
N ILE A 36 -24.73 5.72 -6.28
CA ILE A 36 -23.38 6.04 -5.78
C ILE A 36 -22.95 7.35 -6.43
N ASN A 37 -22.60 8.33 -5.59
CA ASN A 37 -22.04 9.58 -6.06
C ASN A 37 -20.52 9.56 -5.90
N VAL A 38 -19.79 9.61 -7.02
CA VAL A 38 -18.33 9.72 -7.07
C VAL A 38 -17.99 11.18 -7.36
N SER A 39 -17.50 11.89 -6.34
CA SER A 39 -17.05 13.29 -6.49
C SER A 39 -15.55 13.31 -6.76
N CYS A 40 -15.18 13.45 -8.03
CA CYS A 40 -13.79 13.53 -8.48
C CYS A 40 -13.68 14.39 -9.73
N GLU A 41 -12.53 15.04 -9.92
CA GLU A 41 -12.26 15.89 -11.10
C GLU A 41 -11.96 15.06 -12.36
N VAL A 42 -11.54 13.79 -12.18
CA VAL A 42 -11.21 12.88 -13.26
C VAL A 42 -11.99 11.56 -13.10
N PRO A 43 -12.22 10.82 -14.18
CA PRO A 43 -12.96 9.56 -14.11
C PRO A 43 -12.34 8.56 -13.15
N CYS A 44 -13.16 7.93 -12.30
CA CYS A 44 -12.80 6.80 -11.46
C CYS A 44 -13.29 5.51 -12.10
N ARG A 45 -12.39 4.56 -12.35
CA ARG A 45 -12.63 3.36 -13.10
C ARG A 45 -12.03 2.14 -12.40
N VAL A 46 -12.52 0.95 -12.71
CA VAL A 46 -11.88 -0.29 -12.25
C VAL A 46 -11.06 -0.88 -13.39
N LEU A 47 -9.80 -1.21 -13.12
CA LEU A 47 -8.94 -1.90 -14.08
C LEU A 47 -8.80 -3.36 -13.66
N GLU A 48 -9.34 -4.26 -14.48
CA GLU A 48 -9.37 -5.69 -14.19
C GLU A 48 -9.33 -6.55 -15.46
N GLY A 49 -9.04 -7.83 -15.26
CA GLY A 49 -9.09 -8.83 -16.32
C GLY A 49 -7.92 -8.76 -17.31
N VAL A 50 -8.02 -9.56 -18.38
CA VAL A 50 -6.93 -9.79 -19.34
C VAL A 50 -6.67 -8.60 -20.29
N ASN A 51 -7.65 -7.74 -20.47
CA ASN A 51 -7.58 -6.59 -21.37
C ASN A 51 -7.04 -5.32 -20.71
N TRP A 52 -6.51 -5.43 -19.50
CA TRP A 52 -6.03 -4.28 -18.72
C TRP A 52 -5.09 -3.36 -19.51
N LYS A 53 -4.22 -3.94 -20.34
CA LYS A 53 -3.23 -3.18 -21.11
C LYS A 53 -3.89 -2.31 -22.17
N ILE A 54 -4.83 -2.87 -22.93
CA ILE A 54 -5.58 -2.13 -23.96
C ILE A 54 -6.38 -1.00 -23.33
N ILE A 55 -6.99 -1.24 -22.16
CA ILE A 55 -7.74 -0.21 -21.43
C ILE A 55 -6.80 0.91 -21.00
N LEU A 56 -5.64 0.57 -20.47
CA LEU A 56 -4.67 1.53 -20.00
C LEU A 56 -4.08 2.39 -21.14
N GLU A 57 -3.73 1.77 -22.26
CA GLU A 57 -3.19 2.44 -23.45
C GLU A 57 -4.19 3.45 -24.07
N ASN A 58 -5.49 3.19 -23.93
CA ASN A 58 -6.55 4.04 -24.45
C ASN A 58 -7.16 4.98 -23.39
N SER A 59 -6.56 5.12 -22.22
CA SER A 59 -7.07 5.96 -21.14
C SER A 59 -6.02 6.96 -20.67
N ARG A 60 -6.47 8.18 -20.39
CA ARG A 60 -5.66 9.25 -19.83
C ARG A 60 -6.42 9.96 -18.72
N GLU A 61 -5.69 10.58 -17.82
CA GLU A 61 -6.24 11.39 -16.72
C GLU A 61 -7.39 10.68 -15.96
N SER A 62 -7.22 9.37 -15.72
CA SER A 62 -8.20 8.54 -15.02
C SER A 62 -7.59 7.96 -13.74
N ILE A 63 -8.42 7.72 -12.74
CA ILE A 63 -8.04 7.01 -11.52
C ILE A 63 -8.50 5.56 -11.67
N PHE A 64 -7.53 4.64 -11.74
CA PHE A 64 -7.78 3.21 -11.80
C PHE A 64 -7.70 2.56 -10.43
N PHE A 65 -8.78 1.94 -10.01
CA PHE A 65 -8.84 1.08 -8.83
C PHE A 65 -8.60 -0.36 -9.25
N ILE A 66 -7.65 -1.04 -8.59
CA ILE A 66 -7.22 -2.39 -8.94
C ILE A 66 -7.17 -3.22 -7.66
N ASP A 67 -7.96 -4.30 -7.63
CA ASP A 67 -7.99 -5.24 -6.51
C ASP A 67 -6.85 -6.26 -6.59
N GLU A 68 -6.43 -6.80 -5.44
CA GLU A 68 -5.35 -7.79 -5.29
C GLU A 68 -5.58 -9.09 -6.09
N GLU A 69 -6.83 -9.39 -6.47
CA GLU A 69 -7.16 -10.54 -7.30
C GLU A 69 -6.58 -10.45 -8.72
N ASN A 70 -6.20 -9.24 -9.16
CA ASN A 70 -5.62 -9.01 -10.47
C ASN A 70 -4.12 -9.30 -10.46
N TYR A 71 -3.73 -10.49 -10.89
CA TYR A 71 -2.35 -10.96 -10.87
C TYR A 71 -1.37 -10.07 -11.63
N PHE A 72 -1.82 -9.33 -12.64
CA PHE A 72 -0.96 -8.47 -13.45
C PHE A 72 -0.26 -7.36 -12.63
N ILE A 73 -0.80 -6.95 -11.48
CA ILE A 73 -0.16 -5.92 -10.62
C ILE A 73 1.24 -6.32 -10.14
N LYS A 74 1.56 -7.62 -10.13
CA LYS A 74 2.86 -8.17 -9.71
C LYS A 74 3.84 -8.35 -10.87
N THR A 75 3.44 -8.03 -12.10
CA THR A 75 4.27 -8.24 -13.29
C THR A 75 5.13 -7.02 -13.62
N GLU A 76 6.30 -7.28 -14.22
CA GLU A 76 7.16 -6.22 -14.75
C GLU A 76 6.52 -5.48 -15.93
N GLU A 77 5.63 -6.15 -16.67
CA GLU A 77 4.89 -5.55 -17.75
C GLU A 77 3.98 -4.43 -17.24
N PHE A 78 3.24 -4.68 -16.16
CA PHE A 78 2.41 -3.67 -15.52
C PHE A 78 3.28 -2.54 -14.95
N ALA A 79 4.37 -2.87 -14.25
CA ALA A 79 5.31 -1.87 -13.73
C ALA A 79 5.86 -0.94 -14.82
N SER A 80 6.14 -1.49 -16.00
CA SER A 80 6.60 -0.71 -17.15
C SER A 80 5.49 0.16 -17.74
N ALA A 81 4.28 -0.37 -17.85
CA ALA A 81 3.14 0.35 -18.42
C ALA A 81 2.74 1.57 -17.58
N ILE A 82 2.81 1.47 -16.25
CA ILE A 82 2.40 2.59 -15.37
C ILE A 82 3.45 3.69 -15.24
N ARG A 83 4.74 3.40 -15.49
CA ARG A 83 5.81 4.41 -15.38
C ARG A 83 5.63 5.59 -16.33
N GLY A 84 5.10 5.35 -17.52
CA GLY A 84 4.87 6.38 -18.54
C GLY A 84 3.42 6.83 -18.64
N SER A 85 2.56 6.39 -17.74
CA SER A 85 1.14 6.68 -17.80
C SER A 85 0.79 8.01 -17.14
N GLU A 86 -0.10 8.76 -17.78
CA GLU A 86 -0.72 9.98 -17.23
C GLU A 86 -1.89 9.67 -16.29
N ASN A 87 -2.13 8.40 -15.99
CA ASN A 87 -3.19 7.95 -15.11
C ASN A 87 -2.72 7.80 -13.66
N TYR A 88 -3.68 7.72 -12.76
CA TYR A 88 -3.48 7.47 -11.33
C TYR A 88 -3.93 6.06 -10.99
N PHE A 89 -3.23 5.41 -10.08
CA PHE A 89 -3.47 4.02 -9.71
C PHE A 89 -3.70 3.89 -8.21
N VAL A 90 -4.82 3.33 -7.83
CA VAL A 90 -5.15 2.95 -6.46
C VAL A 90 -5.12 1.43 -6.38
N LEU A 91 -4.04 0.89 -5.86
CA LEU A 91 -3.79 -0.55 -5.78
C LEU A 91 -4.21 -1.06 -4.41
N ILE A 92 -5.09 -2.02 -4.38
CA ILE A 92 -5.57 -2.65 -3.16
C ILE A 92 -4.86 -3.97 -2.99
N THR A 93 -4.09 -4.11 -1.91
CA THR A 93 -3.25 -5.29 -1.68
C THR A 93 -3.04 -5.53 -0.19
N ARG A 94 -2.67 -6.76 0.17
CA ARG A 94 -2.17 -7.14 1.50
C ARG A 94 -0.65 -7.27 1.52
N GLU A 95 -0.06 -7.41 0.35
CA GLU A 95 1.37 -7.66 0.18
C GLU A 95 2.09 -6.38 -0.30
N ASN A 96 3.39 -6.35 -0.11
CA ASN A 96 4.23 -5.32 -0.69
C ASN A 96 4.46 -5.60 -2.18
N LEU A 97 4.31 -4.58 -3.01
CA LEU A 97 4.54 -4.66 -4.45
C LEU A 97 5.93 -4.11 -4.77
N TYR A 98 6.95 -4.95 -4.66
CA TYR A 98 8.36 -4.54 -4.83
C TYR A 98 8.74 -4.16 -6.26
N ASN A 99 7.93 -4.57 -7.25
CA ASN A 99 8.09 -4.22 -8.65
C ASN A 99 7.66 -2.79 -8.98
N LEU A 100 6.94 -2.11 -8.08
CA LEU A 100 6.35 -0.79 -8.34
C LEU A 100 7.09 0.33 -7.59
N PRO A 101 7.30 1.50 -8.26
CA PRO A 101 8.02 2.62 -7.66
C PRO A 101 7.08 3.53 -6.84
N TYR A 102 6.59 3.08 -5.70
CA TYR A 102 5.83 3.91 -4.78
C TYR A 102 6.59 4.22 -3.50
N SER A 103 6.23 5.30 -2.85
CA SER A 103 6.79 5.68 -1.55
C SER A 103 5.96 5.06 -0.42
N VAL A 104 6.60 4.78 0.71
CA VAL A 104 5.91 4.37 1.94
C VAL A 104 4.86 5.40 2.40
N GLU A 105 5.03 6.66 2.03
CA GLU A 105 4.08 7.74 2.30
C GLU A 105 2.76 7.59 1.52
N GLU A 106 2.77 6.80 0.45
CA GLU A 106 1.59 6.52 -0.38
C GLU A 106 0.86 5.23 0.03
N ILE A 107 1.23 4.66 1.19
CA ILE A 107 0.55 3.49 1.77
C ILE A 107 -0.49 3.96 2.77
N TYR A 108 -1.74 3.62 2.50
CA TYR A 108 -2.91 4.02 3.28
C TYR A 108 -3.66 2.80 3.80
N GLY A 109 -4.27 2.96 4.96
CA GLY A 109 -5.28 2.06 5.51
C GLY A 109 -6.68 2.65 5.37
N LEU A 110 -7.68 1.79 5.48
CA LEU A 110 -9.07 2.20 5.61
C LEU A 110 -9.51 2.03 7.07
N HIS A 111 -9.92 3.12 7.69
CA HIS A 111 -10.44 3.12 9.05
C HIS A 111 -11.96 3.05 9.01
N VAL A 112 -12.52 2.00 9.60
CA VAL A 112 -13.97 1.87 9.79
C VAL A 112 -14.32 2.54 11.11
N SER A 113 -15.10 3.59 11.05
CA SER A 113 -15.57 4.25 12.26
C SER A 113 -16.54 3.35 13.02
N GLY A 114 -16.14 2.87 14.20
CA GLY A 114 -16.98 2.07 15.10
C GLY A 114 -18.23 2.82 15.60
N LYS A 115 -18.22 4.15 15.53
CA LYS A 115 -19.34 5.01 15.96
C LYS A 115 -20.65 4.74 15.20
N TYR A 116 -20.56 4.15 14.00
CA TYR A 116 -21.71 3.92 13.13
C TYR A 116 -21.91 2.43 12.79
N ARG A 117 -21.34 1.54 13.61
CA ARG A 117 -21.34 0.08 13.38
C ARG A 117 -22.75 -0.49 13.19
N ASP A 118 -23.74 0.08 13.85
CA ASP A 118 -25.15 -0.36 13.83
C ASP A 118 -26.04 0.55 12.97
N THR A 119 -25.47 1.46 12.19
CA THR A 119 -26.23 2.35 11.30
C THR A 119 -26.03 1.95 9.84
N ARG A 120 -27.00 2.29 8.97
CA ARG A 120 -26.87 2.12 7.51
C ARG A 120 -25.80 3.01 6.88
N LYS A 121 -25.23 3.96 7.62
CA LYS A 121 -24.17 4.87 7.13
C LYS A 121 -22.83 4.36 7.60
N ILE A 122 -22.06 3.82 6.67
CA ILE A 122 -20.68 3.37 6.90
C ILE A 122 -19.77 4.50 6.43
N TYR A 123 -19.00 5.09 7.34
CA TYR A 123 -17.99 6.07 7.02
C TYR A 123 -16.62 5.41 7.10
N GLN A 124 -15.98 5.27 5.96
CA GLN A 124 -14.59 4.81 5.88
C GLN A 124 -13.71 6.02 5.56
N LYS A 125 -12.60 6.14 6.26
CA LYS A 125 -11.62 7.21 6.06
C LYS A 125 -10.27 6.59 5.76
N MET A 126 -9.61 7.09 4.71
CA MET A 126 -8.22 6.77 4.45
C MET A 126 -7.31 7.47 5.47
N TYR A 127 -6.32 6.74 5.97
CA TYR A 127 -5.26 7.28 6.81
C TYR A 127 -3.91 6.74 6.33
N GLN A 128 -2.85 7.55 6.41
CA GLN A 128 -1.50 7.09 6.11
C GLN A 128 -1.04 6.09 7.16
N ILE A 129 -0.59 4.91 6.74
CA ILE A 129 -0.03 3.91 7.66
C ILE A 129 1.33 4.39 8.19
N TYR A 130 2.12 5.05 7.32
CA TYR A 130 3.41 5.63 7.66
C TYR A 130 3.36 7.16 7.48
N PRO A 131 2.75 7.91 8.44
CA PRO A 131 2.71 9.35 8.33
C PRO A 131 4.13 9.92 8.45
N LYS A 132 4.40 11.01 7.72
CA LYS A 132 5.60 11.80 7.97
C LYS A 132 5.55 12.26 9.42
N THR A 133 6.24 11.55 10.28
CA THR A 133 6.56 12.08 11.61
C THR A 133 7.28 13.39 11.42
N ALA A 134 6.80 14.41 12.13
CA ALA A 134 7.35 15.75 12.05
C ALA A 134 8.88 15.70 12.00
N ARG A 135 9.46 16.51 11.13
CA ARG A 135 10.86 16.62 10.69
C ARG A 135 11.91 16.81 11.82
N LEU A 136 11.74 16.15 12.94
CA LEU A 136 12.83 16.04 13.91
C LEU A 136 13.81 15.01 13.34
N PRO A 137 15.07 15.39 13.12
CA PRO A 137 16.07 14.44 12.67
C PRO A 137 16.10 13.29 13.65
N VAL A 138 15.74 12.10 13.17
CA VAL A 138 15.83 10.87 13.98
C VAL A 138 17.31 10.65 14.25
N ARG A 139 17.72 10.85 15.48
CA ARG A 139 19.07 10.54 15.92
C ARG A 139 19.10 9.06 16.26
N VAL A 140 19.72 8.27 15.41
CA VAL A 140 19.95 6.85 15.70
C VAL A 140 20.88 6.77 16.89
N GLN A 141 20.42 6.14 17.97
CA GLN A 141 21.21 5.94 19.20
C GLN A 141 21.74 4.51 19.31
N LYS A 142 21.00 3.55 18.74
CA LYS A 142 21.35 2.14 18.81
C LYS A 142 20.94 1.42 17.52
N ILE A 143 21.81 0.56 17.05
CA ILE A 143 21.57 -0.38 15.94
C ILE A 143 21.66 -1.78 16.51
N ILE A 144 20.68 -2.63 16.16
CA ILE A 144 20.67 -4.04 16.53
C ILE A 144 20.72 -4.85 15.24
N THR A 145 21.71 -5.71 15.09
CA THR A 145 21.85 -6.63 13.96
C THR A 145 21.47 -8.05 14.39
N GLU A 146 21.00 -8.86 13.46
CA GLU A 146 20.64 -10.26 13.72
C GLU A 146 21.87 -11.14 13.85
N ASP A 147 22.95 -10.82 13.14
CA ASP A 147 24.20 -11.56 13.16
C ASP A 147 25.33 -10.81 13.88
N SER A 148 26.34 -11.55 14.34
CA SER A 148 27.55 -11.05 14.96
C SER A 148 28.71 -10.85 13.98
N ASN A 149 28.52 -11.16 12.70
CA ASN A 149 29.57 -11.17 11.68
C ASN A 149 29.49 -9.91 10.78
N SER A 150 29.20 -10.12 9.52
CA SER A 150 29.32 -9.07 8.48
C SER A 150 28.41 -7.87 8.74
N GLY A 151 27.17 -8.10 9.16
CA GLY A 151 26.22 -7.02 9.47
C GLY A 151 26.67 -6.20 10.69
N TYR A 152 27.05 -6.87 11.77
CA TYR A 152 27.56 -6.21 12.97
C TYR A 152 28.84 -5.42 12.67
N GLN A 153 29.85 -6.06 12.06
CA GLN A 153 31.12 -5.41 11.73
C GLN A 153 30.97 -4.21 10.81
N PHE A 154 30.08 -4.30 9.83
CA PHE A 154 29.78 -3.18 8.94
C PHE A 154 29.26 -1.98 9.73
N PHE A 155 28.23 -2.19 10.55
CA PHE A 155 27.64 -1.09 11.31
C PHE A 155 28.56 -0.59 12.42
N GLU A 156 29.35 -1.44 13.06
CA GLU A 156 30.35 -1.04 14.04
C GLU A 156 31.38 -0.07 13.43
N ASN A 157 31.89 -0.40 12.25
CA ASN A 157 32.82 0.48 11.52
C ASN A 157 32.19 1.80 11.09
N VAL A 158 30.97 1.77 10.54
CA VAL A 158 30.27 2.98 10.07
C VAL A 158 29.88 3.90 11.23
N CYS A 159 29.62 3.35 12.41
CA CYS A 159 29.14 4.08 13.58
C CYS A 159 30.22 4.47 14.58
N ALA A 160 31.47 3.99 14.40
CA ALA A 160 32.58 4.20 15.35
C ALA A 160 32.81 5.66 15.75
N GLU A 161 32.58 6.62 14.81
CA GLU A 161 32.78 8.05 15.04
C GLU A 161 31.51 8.81 15.44
N ARG A 162 30.36 8.11 15.58
CA ARG A 162 29.04 8.77 15.69
C ARG A 162 28.32 8.60 17.03
N ASN A 163 28.95 8.01 18.02
CA ASN A 163 28.34 7.69 19.34
C ASN A 163 27.03 6.87 19.19
N ILE A 164 26.98 5.96 18.22
CA ILE A 164 25.88 5.05 18.00
C ILE A 164 26.29 3.67 18.52
N THR A 165 25.52 3.12 19.44
CA THR A 165 25.79 1.78 19.97
C THR A 165 25.33 0.73 18.95
N VAL A 166 26.21 -0.20 18.59
CA VAL A 166 25.86 -1.37 17.78
C VAL A 166 25.84 -2.61 18.67
N SER A 167 24.80 -3.41 18.55
CA SER A 167 24.67 -4.69 19.26
C SER A 167 24.09 -5.75 18.32
N TYR A 168 24.23 -7.02 18.67
CA TYR A 168 23.64 -8.11 17.90
C TYR A 168 22.77 -9.00 18.79
N THR A 169 21.81 -9.68 18.18
CA THR A 169 20.97 -10.66 18.83
C THR A 169 21.10 -11.99 18.10
N HIS A 170 21.42 -13.06 18.84
CA HIS A 170 21.24 -14.41 18.31
C HIS A 170 19.78 -14.81 18.52
N LEU A 171 18.94 -14.73 17.48
CA LEU A 171 17.67 -15.43 17.47
C LEU A 171 17.96 -16.93 17.36
N ARG A 172 18.10 -17.61 18.50
CA ARG A 172 17.96 -19.06 18.51
C ARG A 172 16.51 -19.36 18.12
N ALA A 173 16.32 -20.10 17.03
CA ALA A 173 15.06 -20.76 16.78
C ALA A 173 14.71 -21.56 18.04
N HIS A 174 13.65 -21.18 18.73
CA HIS A 174 13.09 -22.01 19.78
C HIS A 174 12.53 -23.25 19.09
N GLU A 175 13.31 -24.35 19.13
CA GLU A 175 12.76 -25.69 18.98
C GLU A 175 11.74 -25.85 20.09
N THR A 176 10.47 -25.73 19.77
CA THR A 176 9.39 -26.22 20.61
C THR A 176 9.41 -27.71 20.59
N SER A 177 10.22 -28.33 21.49
CA SER A 177 10.08 -29.72 21.86
C SER A 177 8.77 -29.87 22.61
N LEU A 178 7.73 -30.29 21.90
CA LEU A 178 6.55 -30.88 22.50
C LEU A 178 6.97 -32.24 23.03
N HIS A 179 7.26 -32.34 24.31
CA HIS A 179 7.25 -33.60 25.00
C HIS A 179 5.81 -33.98 25.33
N LEU A 180 5.34 -35.06 24.69
CA LEU A 180 4.16 -35.84 25.07
C LEU A 180 4.40 -36.55 26.41
#